data_cc9ffb163d58b1b7103d4c3fb1269226
#
_entry.id   cc9ffb163d58b1b7103d4c3fb1269226
#
_cell.length_a   1.000
_cell.length_b   1.000
_cell.length_c   1.000
_cell.angle_alpha   90.00
_cell.angle_beta   90.00
_cell.angle_gamma   90.00
#
_symmetry.space_group_name_H-M   'P 1'
#
loop_
_entity.id
_entity.type
_entity.pdbx_description
1 polymer ?
#
loop_
_entity_poly.entity_id
_entity_poly.type
_entity_poly.pdbx_seq_one_letter_code
_entity_poly.pdbx_strand_id
1 'polypeptide(L)'
;TKVMTCILALELAKGDDYVQISRNAASQPQTRLGMREGQQFYLEDLLYSLMLKSHNDSAVAIAEHIGGSVEGFAEKMNEKAKELGCKDTHFVTPNGLDGEDEGGIHHTTARDLALIMAYAIKNATFVHITQTRDYTFTDISGKKHYSVHNTNAFLDMETGVISGKTGFTGNAGYCYVCAVRQDERLFIVALLGCGWPGNKNYKWSDTKKLLSYGRENYQYMMLPELPQLPEIPVTEAAPGKEDPYPQKSDRSGYPPKQVMLKIHAVLSEKDREKRYLLKKTETITWETELPDKLQAPIQKNQKIGTLHAKLNGKELLSCLVTADDKIDRITYKWYVDKVFKDYFH
;
A
#
# COMPACT_ATOMS: atom_id res chain seq x y z
N THR A 1 -3.00 -16.44 -8.75
CA THR A 1 -4.41 -16.56 -9.16
C THR A 1 -5.30 -16.91 -7.96
N LYS A 2 -5.20 -18.08 -7.35
CA LYS A 2 -6.13 -18.55 -6.30
C LYS A 2 -6.25 -17.62 -5.08
N VAL A 3 -5.26 -16.78 -4.77
CA VAL A 3 -5.37 -15.70 -3.77
C VAL A 3 -6.44 -14.70 -4.17
N MET A 4 -6.43 -14.25 -5.44
CA MET A 4 -7.44 -13.33 -5.98
C MET A 4 -8.83 -13.98 -5.96
N THR A 5 -8.92 -15.24 -6.37
CA THR A 5 -10.19 -16.02 -6.34
C THR A 5 -10.77 -16.07 -4.93
N CYS A 6 -9.94 -16.35 -3.92
CA CYS A 6 -10.38 -16.40 -2.52
C CYS A 6 -10.86 -15.04 -2.02
N ILE A 7 -10.11 -13.96 -2.30
CA ILE A 7 -10.47 -12.60 -1.84
C ILE A 7 -11.77 -12.14 -2.46
N LEU A 8 -11.96 -12.31 -3.76
CA LEU A 8 -13.20 -11.93 -4.41
C LEU A 8 -14.40 -12.72 -3.88
N ALA A 9 -14.23 -14.00 -3.61
CA ALA A 9 -15.28 -14.80 -3.00
C ALA A 9 -15.65 -14.27 -1.61
N LEU A 10 -14.67 -13.94 -0.77
CA LEU A 10 -14.90 -13.37 0.56
C LEU A 10 -15.54 -11.97 0.54
N GLU A 11 -15.30 -11.18 -0.51
CA GLU A 11 -15.86 -9.84 -0.65
C GLU A 11 -17.26 -9.82 -1.27
N LEU A 12 -17.55 -10.75 -2.17
CA LEU A 12 -18.76 -10.73 -2.99
C LEU A 12 -19.83 -11.74 -2.54
N ALA A 13 -19.47 -12.68 -1.66
CA ALA A 13 -20.42 -13.66 -1.12
C ALA A 13 -21.52 -12.99 -0.29
N LYS A 14 -22.74 -13.55 -0.35
CA LYS A 14 -23.92 -13.05 0.34
C LYS A 14 -24.36 -14.02 1.44
N GLY A 15 -23.61 -14.03 2.57
CA GLY A 15 -24.01 -14.86 3.73
C GLY A 15 -23.67 -16.35 3.58
N ASP A 16 -24.54 -17.22 4.10
CA ASP A 16 -24.36 -18.69 4.05
C ASP A 16 -24.63 -19.24 2.64
N ASP A 17 -23.72 -18.99 1.72
CA ASP A 17 -23.88 -19.36 0.32
C ASP A 17 -23.61 -20.86 0.09
N TYR A 18 -24.55 -21.51 -0.60
CA TYR A 18 -24.41 -22.87 -1.12
C TYR A 18 -23.98 -22.83 -2.57
N VAL A 19 -22.87 -23.48 -2.87
CA VAL A 19 -22.32 -23.62 -4.20
C VAL A 19 -22.78 -24.94 -4.80
N GLN A 20 -23.53 -24.90 -5.88
CA GLN A 20 -23.89 -26.08 -6.64
C GLN A 20 -22.82 -26.39 -7.67
N ILE A 21 -22.33 -27.61 -7.71
CA ILE A 21 -21.24 -28.02 -8.59
C ILE A 21 -21.77 -28.26 -9.99
N SER A 22 -21.25 -27.49 -10.93
CA SER A 22 -21.52 -27.64 -12.37
C SER A 22 -20.77 -28.83 -12.98
N ARG A 23 -21.15 -29.21 -14.17
CA ARG A 23 -20.43 -30.19 -14.98
C ARG A 23 -19.01 -29.70 -15.31
N ASN A 24 -18.85 -28.40 -15.59
CA ASN A 24 -17.55 -27.80 -15.88
C ASN A 24 -16.62 -27.89 -14.64
N ALA A 25 -17.09 -27.47 -13.47
CA ALA A 25 -16.32 -27.57 -12.23
C ALA A 25 -15.93 -29.03 -11.94
N ALA A 26 -16.89 -29.99 -12.03
CA ALA A 26 -16.64 -31.40 -11.79
C ALA A 26 -15.62 -32.04 -12.76
N SER A 27 -15.47 -31.50 -13.96
CA SER A 27 -14.57 -32.01 -15.01
C SER A 27 -13.15 -31.48 -14.93
N GLN A 28 -12.86 -30.56 -13.98
CA GLN A 28 -11.54 -29.92 -13.91
C GLN A 28 -10.40 -30.93 -13.70
N PRO A 29 -9.21 -30.64 -14.31
CA PRO A 29 -8.05 -31.51 -14.18
C PRO A 29 -7.45 -31.48 -12.76
N GLN A 30 -6.52 -32.38 -12.47
CA GLN A 30 -5.77 -32.43 -11.23
C GLN A 30 -4.94 -31.13 -11.05
N THR A 31 -4.83 -30.58 -9.78
CA THR A 31 -5.35 -31.18 -8.52
C THR A 31 -6.82 -30.83 -8.31
N ARG A 32 -7.63 -31.76 -7.83
CA ARG A 32 -9.06 -31.54 -7.62
C ARG A 32 -9.57 -32.27 -6.39
N LEU A 33 -10.63 -31.77 -5.76
CA LEU A 33 -11.34 -32.39 -4.66
C LEU A 33 -12.09 -33.66 -5.12
N GLY A 34 -12.48 -33.70 -6.40
CA GLY A 34 -13.23 -34.79 -6.99
C GLY A 34 -14.73 -34.68 -6.71
N MET A 35 -15.23 -33.48 -6.79
CA MET A 35 -16.67 -33.20 -6.68
C MET A 35 -17.42 -33.74 -7.89
N ARG A 36 -18.73 -34.01 -7.73
CA ARG A 36 -19.62 -34.49 -8.80
C ARG A 36 -20.61 -33.40 -9.16
N GLU A 37 -21.03 -33.37 -10.42
CA GLU A 37 -22.11 -32.50 -10.89
C GLU A 37 -23.35 -32.67 -10.00
N GLY A 38 -23.97 -31.54 -9.62
CA GLY A 38 -25.16 -31.50 -8.78
C GLY A 38 -24.90 -31.58 -7.27
N GLN A 39 -23.69 -31.93 -6.81
CA GLN A 39 -23.35 -31.82 -5.38
C GLN A 39 -23.41 -30.36 -4.93
N GLN A 40 -23.66 -30.15 -3.65
CA GLN A 40 -23.69 -28.83 -3.03
C GLN A 40 -22.74 -28.77 -1.85
N PHE A 41 -22.07 -27.63 -1.70
CA PHE A 41 -21.12 -27.37 -0.62
C PHE A 41 -21.33 -25.96 -0.06
N TYR A 42 -20.96 -25.72 1.18
CA TYR A 42 -20.80 -24.36 1.66
C TYR A 42 -19.62 -23.70 0.94
N LEU A 43 -19.77 -22.43 0.60
CA LEU A 43 -18.72 -21.65 -0.05
C LEU A 43 -17.43 -21.64 0.79
N GLU A 44 -17.58 -21.53 2.13
CA GLU A 44 -16.45 -21.57 3.04
C GLU A 44 -15.64 -22.85 2.92
N ASP A 45 -16.29 -24.02 2.86
CA ASP A 45 -15.63 -25.33 2.67
C ASP A 45 -14.80 -25.38 1.38
N LEU A 46 -15.34 -24.79 0.32
CA LEU A 46 -14.64 -24.69 -0.96
C LEU A 46 -13.45 -23.71 -0.90
N LEU A 47 -13.50 -22.66 -0.07
CA LEU A 47 -12.37 -21.77 0.16
C LEU A 47 -11.23 -22.48 0.90
N TYR A 48 -11.52 -23.31 1.90
CA TYR A 48 -10.50 -24.18 2.51
C TYR A 48 -9.90 -25.14 1.50
N SER A 49 -10.74 -25.82 0.73
CA SER A 49 -10.31 -26.71 -0.36
C SER A 49 -9.38 -26.00 -1.37
N LEU A 50 -9.77 -24.81 -1.80
CA LEU A 50 -9.01 -23.94 -2.71
C LEU A 50 -7.64 -23.55 -2.15
N MET A 51 -7.60 -23.07 -0.91
CA MET A 51 -6.40 -22.48 -0.35
C MET A 51 -5.44 -23.51 0.22
N LEU A 52 -5.92 -24.54 0.92
CA LEU A 52 -5.08 -25.54 1.53
C LEU A 52 -4.50 -26.54 0.52
N LYS A 53 -5.34 -27.02 -0.41
CA LYS A 53 -4.96 -28.10 -1.34
C LYS A 53 -4.89 -27.68 -2.80
N SER A 54 -5.26 -26.41 -3.09
CA SER A 54 -5.18 -25.85 -4.45
C SER A 54 -6.09 -26.51 -5.48
N HIS A 55 -7.26 -27.01 -5.05
CA HIS A 55 -8.17 -27.76 -5.92
C HIS A 55 -8.76 -26.88 -7.05
N ASN A 56 -8.66 -27.34 -8.29
CA ASN A 56 -9.08 -26.62 -9.47
C ASN A 56 -10.61 -26.61 -9.63
N ASP A 57 -11.26 -27.73 -9.31
CA ASP A 57 -12.72 -27.82 -9.30
C ASP A 57 -13.36 -26.87 -8.30
N SER A 58 -12.78 -26.71 -7.10
CA SER A 58 -13.24 -25.69 -6.13
C SER A 58 -13.10 -24.28 -6.68
N ALA A 59 -12.00 -23.97 -7.36
CA ALA A 59 -11.79 -22.64 -7.94
C ALA A 59 -12.85 -22.29 -9.00
N VAL A 60 -13.16 -23.25 -9.90
CA VAL A 60 -14.16 -23.07 -10.96
C VAL A 60 -15.55 -22.98 -10.36
N ALA A 61 -15.91 -23.84 -9.42
CA ALA A 61 -17.20 -23.78 -8.74
C ALA A 61 -17.45 -22.44 -8.04
N ILE A 62 -16.43 -21.90 -7.33
CA ILE A 62 -16.48 -20.58 -6.71
C ILE A 62 -16.67 -19.50 -7.77
N ALA A 63 -15.91 -19.56 -8.86
CA ALA A 63 -15.98 -18.56 -9.94
C ALA A 63 -17.36 -18.52 -10.61
N GLU A 64 -17.91 -19.66 -10.95
CA GLU A 64 -19.24 -19.77 -11.56
C GLU A 64 -20.33 -19.26 -10.61
N HIS A 65 -20.23 -19.58 -9.30
CA HIS A 65 -21.19 -19.14 -8.30
C HIS A 65 -21.17 -17.60 -8.10
N ILE A 66 -19.99 -17.00 -7.99
CA ILE A 66 -19.83 -15.57 -7.72
C ILE A 66 -19.91 -14.71 -8.98
N GLY A 67 -19.38 -15.20 -10.09
CA GLY A 67 -19.29 -14.49 -11.37
C GLY A 67 -20.41 -14.80 -12.36
N GLY A 68 -21.21 -15.84 -12.08
CA GLY A 68 -22.19 -16.38 -13.04
C GLY A 68 -21.57 -17.25 -14.13
N SER A 69 -20.28 -17.04 -14.43
CA SER A 69 -19.46 -17.87 -15.32
C SER A 69 -17.99 -17.71 -14.96
N VAL A 70 -17.11 -18.52 -15.56
CA VAL A 70 -15.65 -18.38 -15.43
C VAL A 70 -15.18 -17.03 -16.00
N GLU A 71 -15.72 -16.66 -17.15
CA GLU A 71 -15.39 -15.41 -17.86
C GLU A 71 -15.84 -14.19 -17.03
N GLY A 72 -17.10 -14.18 -16.57
CA GLY A 72 -17.61 -13.08 -15.73
C GLY A 72 -16.87 -12.95 -14.39
N PHE A 73 -16.31 -14.05 -13.87
CA PHE A 73 -15.44 -13.99 -12.70
C PHE A 73 -14.04 -13.47 -13.06
N ALA A 74 -13.50 -13.84 -14.23
CA ALA A 74 -12.22 -13.32 -14.72
C ALA A 74 -12.26 -11.80 -14.92
N GLU A 75 -13.37 -11.25 -15.42
CA GLU A 75 -13.58 -9.80 -15.49
C GLU A 75 -13.43 -9.14 -14.11
N LYS A 76 -14.11 -9.68 -13.08
CA LYS A 76 -14.00 -9.19 -11.70
C LYS A 76 -12.56 -9.29 -11.13
N MET A 77 -11.84 -10.37 -11.48
CA MET A 77 -10.43 -10.53 -11.10
C MET A 77 -9.55 -9.44 -11.73
N ASN A 78 -9.78 -9.10 -12.99
CA ASN A 78 -9.04 -8.07 -13.71
C ASN A 78 -9.39 -6.66 -13.23
N GLU A 79 -10.65 -6.38 -12.92
CA GLU A 79 -11.07 -5.12 -12.27
C GLU A 79 -10.39 -4.94 -10.92
N LYS A 80 -10.41 -5.97 -10.07
CA LYS A 80 -9.73 -5.93 -8.76
C LYS A 80 -8.21 -5.77 -8.91
N ALA A 81 -7.58 -6.44 -9.86
CA ALA A 81 -6.16 -6.27 -10.14
C ALA A 81 -5.82 -4.81 -10.50
N LYS A 82 -6.63 -4.18 -11.34
CA LYS A 82 -6.51 -2.77 -11.70
C LYS A 82 -6.70 -1.85 -10.49
N GLU A 83 -7.71 -2.11 -9.66
CA GLU A 83 -7.97 -1.38 -8.40
C GLU A 83 -6.76 -1.44 -7.46
N LEU A 84 -6.11 -2.61 -7.36
CA LEU A 84 -4.92 -2.81 -6.54
C LEU A 84 -3.64 -2.21 -7.13
N GLY A 85 -3.69 -1.62 -8.33
CA GLY A 85 -2.53 -1.02 -9.00
C GLY A 85 -1.58 -2.04 -9.62
N CYS A 86 -2.08 -3.24 -9.94
CA CYS A 86 -1.37 -4.21 -10.78
C CYS A 86 -1.26 -3.66 -12.21
N LYS A 87 -0.06 -3.68 -12.77
CA LYS A 87 0.22 -3.05 -14.06
C LYS A 87 0.41 -4.05 -15.20
N ASP A 88 0.71 -5.29 -14.85
CA ASP A 88 1.07 -6.34 -15.79
C ASP A 88 0.53 -7.69 -15.27
N THR A 89 -0.81 -7.73 -15.16
CA THR A 89 -1.58 -8.88 -14.68
C THR A 89 -2.84 -9.01 -15.51
N HIS A 90 -3.06 -10.20 -16.07
CA HIS A 90 -4.28 -10.56 -16.77
C HIS A 90 -4.76 -11.95 -16.33
N PHE A 91 -5.98 -12.01 -15.81
CA PHE A 91 -6.62 -13.23 -15.37
C PHE A 91 -7.60 -13.74 -16.41
N VAL A 92 -7.43 -15.00 -16.79
CA VAL A 92 -8.35 -15.73 -17.69
C VAL A 92 -9.04 -16.85 -16.93
N THR A 93 -8.32 -17.50 -16.00
CA THR A 93 -8.82 -18.66 -15.27
C THR A 93 -8.81 -18.40 -13.75
N PRO A 94 -9.83 -18.91 -13.00
CA PRO A 94 -9.87 -18.73 -11.53
C PRO A 94 -8.94 -19.67 -10.79
N ASN A 95 -8.51 -20.74 -11.45
CA ASN A 95 -7.64 -21.78 -10.88
C ASN A 95 -6.14 -21.56 -11.16
N GLY A 96 -5.77 -20.65 -12.09
CA GLY A 96 -4.40 -20.38 -12.49
C GLY A 96 -3.79 -21.42 -13.41
N LEU A 97 -4.60 -22.21 -14.08
CA LEU A 97 -4.15 -22.97 -15.25
C LEU A 97 -3.93 -22.02 -16.41
N ASP A 98 -3.03 -22.41 -17.31
CA ASP A 98 -2.73 -21.64 -18.50
C ASP A 98 -4.01 -21.45 -19.35
N GLY A 99 -4.20 -20.25 -19.88
CA GLY A 99 -5.35 -19.86 -20.68
C GLY A 99 -5.09 -18.57 -21.44
N GLU A 100 -5.90 -18.29 -22.42
CA GLU A 100 -5.86 -17.11 -23.26
C GLU A 100 -7.28 -16.69 -23.62
N ASP A 101 -7.52 -15.40 -23.69
CA ASP A 101 -8.74 -14.78 -24.18
C ASP A 101 -8.39 -13.59 -25.09
N GLU A 102 -9.38 -12.80 -25.50
CA GLU A 102 -9.17 -11.62 -26.35
C GLU A 102 -8.23 -10.57 -25.70
N GLY A 103 -8.13 -10.52 -24.37
CA GLY A 103 -7.24 -9.63 -23.62
C GLY A 103 -5.80 -10.15 -23.52
N GLY A 104 -5.55 -11.41 -23.89
CA GLY A 104 -4.23 -12.03 -23.90
C GLY A 104 -4.10 -13.27 -23.02
N ILE A 105 -2.86 -13.67 -22.75
CA ILE A 105 -2.53 -14.85 -21.95
C ILE A 105 -2.71 -14.59 -20.46
N HIS A 106 -3.04 -15.65 -19.71
CA HIS A 106 -3.09 -15.61 -18.23
C HIS A 106 -1.70 -15.37 -17.65
N HIS A 107 -1.44 -14.20 -17.07
CA HIS A 107 -0.12 -13.82 -16.54
C HIS A 107 -0.18 -12.89 -15.33
N THR A 108 0.94 -12.74 -14.65
CA THR A 108 1.20 -11.75 -13.59
C THR A 108 2.69 -11.53 -13.42
N THR A 109 3.06 -10.51 -12.65
CA THR A 109 4.44 -10.25 -12.21
C THR A 109 4.62 -10.53 -10.72
N ALA A 110 5.88 -10.67 -10.27
CA ALA A 110 6.18 -10.82 -8.83
C ALA A 110 5.71 -9.59 -8.02
N ARG A 111 5.83 -8.38 -8.59
CA ARG A 111 5.35 -7.14 -7.97
C ARG A 111 3.84 -7.16 -7.78
N ASP A 112 3.11 -7.49 -8.82
CA ASP A 112 1.64 -7.48 -8.78
C ASP A 112 1.11 -8.58 -7.86
N LEU A 113 1.74 -9.76 -7.88
CA LEU A 113 1.42 -10.84 -6.95
C LEU A 113 1.66 -10.42 -5.48
N ALA A 114 2.71 -9.64 -5.21
CA ALA A 114 2.97 -9.09 -3.89
C ALA A 114 1.90 -8.05 -3.48
N LEU A 115 1.42 -7.21 -4.39
CA LEU A 115 0.31 -6.28 -4.13
C LEU A 115 -0.99 -7.03 -3.78
N ILE A 116 -1.31 -8.08 -4.54
CA ILE A 116 -2.47 -8.93 -4.28
C ILE A 116 -2.38 -9.58 -2.89
N MET A 117 -1.21 -10.11 -2.51
CA MET A 117 -1.00 -10.68 -1.17
C MET A 117 -1.08 -9.62 -0.08
N ALA A 118 -0.51 -8.42 -0.29
CA ALA A 118 -0.56 -7.30 0.64
C ALA A 118 -2.00 -6.85 0.93
N TYR A 119 -2.87 -6.95 -0.06
CA TYR A 119 -4.28 -6.70 0.10
C TYR A 119 -4.98 -7.85 0.83
N ALA A 120 -4.74 -9.08 0.40
CA ALA A 120 -5.39 -10.29 0.91
C ALA A 120 -5.23 -10.46 2.43
N ILE A 121 -4.04 -10.20 2.97
CA ILE A 121 -3.75 -10.35 4.41
C ILE A 121 -4.44 -9.31 5.31
N LYS A 122 -5.11 -8.32 4.74
CA LYS A 122 -5.97 -7.38 5.50
C LYS A 122 -7.30 -8.04 5.88
N ASN A 123 -7.69 -9.10 5.19
CA ASN A 123 -8.90 -9.86 5.47
C ASN A 123 -8.59 -10.96 6.50
N ALA A 124 -9.20 -10.89 7.68
CA ALA A 124 -8.94 -11.82 8.77
C ALA A 124 -9.38 -13.26 8.43
N THR A 125 -10.48 -13.43 7.69
CA THR A 125 -10.96 -14.75 7.25
C THR A 125 -9.97 -15.39 6.27
N PHE A 126 -9.44 -14.62 5.32
CA PHE A 126 -8.38 -15.10 4.42
C PHE A 126 -7.15 -15.60 5.20
N VAL A 127 -6.70 -14.82 6.19
CA VAL A 127 -5.57 -15.19 7.03
C VAL A 127 -5.88 -16.47 7.80
N HIS A 128 -7.05 -16.57 8.43
CA HIS A 128 -7.48 -17.75 9.18
C HIS A 128 -7.47 -19.00 8.29
N ILE A 129 -8.09 -18.96 7.12
CA ILE A 129 -8.11 -20.06 6.16
C ILE A 129 -6.69 -20.49 5.78
N THR A 130 -5.81 -19.55 5.43
CA THR A 130 -4.47 -19.87 4.95
C THR A 130 -3.50 -20.33 6.04
N GLN A 131 -3.78 -20.05 7.31
CA GLN A 131 -3.04 -20.56 8.46
C GLN A 131 -3.52 -21.93 8.95
N THR A 132 -4.73 -22.34 8.60
CA THR A 132 -5.30 -23.63 8.99
C THR A 132 -4.46 -24.77 8.41
N ARG A 133 -4.10 -25.77 9.25
CA ARG A 133 -3.29 -26.93 8.85
C ARG A 133 -4.13 -28.01 8.22
N ASP A 134 -5.19 -28.37 8.89
CA ASP A 134 -6.10 -29.45 8.50
C ASP A 134 -7.53 -28.96 8.61
N TYR A 135 -8.35 -29.30 7.64
CA TYR A 135 -9.77 -28.98 7.64
C TYR A 135 -10.59 -30.14 7.09
N THR A 136 -11.68 -30.47 7.77
CA THR A 136 -12.59 -31.54 7.38
C THR A 136 -13.99 -30.99 7.20
N PHE A 137 -14.68 -31.43 6.17
CA PHE A 137 -16.01 -30.96 5.83
C PHE A 137 -16.79 -32.05 5.08
N THR A 138 -18.06 -31.83 4.84
CA THR A 138 -18.92 -32.71 4.07
C THR A 138 -19.59 -31.95 2.94
N ASP A 139 -20.11 -32.68 1.95
CA ASP A 139 -21.14 -32.07 1.12
C ASP A 139 -22.40 -31.78 1.96
N ILE A 140 -23.29 -30.94 1.49
CA ILE A 140 -24.52 -30.56 2.22
C ILE A 140 -25.39 -31.76 2.56
N SER A 141 -25.33 -32.83 1.77
CA SER A 141 -26.06 -34.06 2.08
C SER A 141 -25.49 -34.84 3.28
N GLY A 142 -24.30 -34.50 3.72
CA GLY A 142 -23.56 -35.20 4.81
C GLY A 142 -23.09 -36.63 4.43
N LYS A 143 -23.26 -37.03 3.16
CA LYS A 143 -22.94 -38.41 2.75
C LYS A 143 -21.49 -38.63 2.39
N LYS A 144 -20.79 -37.57 2.02
CA LYS A 144 -19.38 -37.64 1.62
C LYS A 144 -18.53 -36.73 2.45
N HIS A 145 -17.50 -37.29 3.09
CA HIS A 145 -16.54 -36.58 3.92
C HIS A 145 -15.28 -36.26 3.14
N TYR A 146 -14.72 -35.09 3.37
CA TYR A 146 -13.50 -34.60 2.77
C TYR A 146 -12.53 -34.13 3.84
N SER A 147 -11.24 -34.31 3.59
CA SER A 147 -10.17 -33.80 4.43
C SER A 147 -9.11 -33.16 3.56
N VAL A 148 -8.70 -31.95 3.89
CA VAL A 148 -7.66 -31.21 3.19
C VAL A 148 -6.57 -30.79 4.17
N HIS A 149 -5.32 -31.02 3.77
CA HIS A 149 -4.13 -30.62 4.52
C HIS A 149 -3.40 -29.52 3.79
N ASN A 150 -2.93 -28.49 4.51
CA ASN A 150 -2.28 -27.33 3.94
C ASN A 150 -0.94 -27.69 3.30
N THR A 151 -0.79 -27.39 2.02
CA THR A 151 0.45 -27.65 1.27
C THR A 151 1.54 -26.58 1.47
N ASN A 152 1.25 -25.51 2.23
CA ASN A 152 2.20 -24.48 2.55
C ASN A 152 3.12 -24.91 3.71
N ALA A 153 4.12 -25.72 3.42
CA ALA A 153 5.10 -26.17 4.42
C ALA A 153 5.89 -25.03 5.08
N PHE A 154 5.90 -23.83 4.49
CA PHE A 154 6.61 -22.68 5.04
C PHE A 154 6.03 -22.19 6.36
N LEU A 155 4.77 -22.50 6.62
CA LEU A 155 4.10 -22.25 7.92
C LEU A 155 4.82 -22.93 9.11
N ASP A 156 5.55 -24.02 8.87
CA ASP A 156 6.30 -24.77 9.89
C ASP A 156 7.82 -24.53 9.80
N MET A 157 8.27 -23.85 8.72
CA MET A 157 9.69 -23.62 8.46
C MET A 157 10.18 -22.24 8.96
N GLU A 158 9.27 -21.31 9.21
CA GLU A 158 9.59 -19.93 9.57
C GLU A 158 8.55 -19.38 10.55
N THR A 159 9.01 -18.66 11.57
CA THR A 159 8.13 -17.99 12.52
C THR A 159 7.52 -16.70 11.91
N GLY A 160 6.32 -16.34 12.37
CA GLY A 160 5.67 -15.12 11.94
C GLY A 160 5.04 -15.16 10.54
N VAL A 161 4.94 -16.36 9.92
CA VAL A 161 4.23 -16.51 8.64
C VAL A 161 2.75 -16.24 8.85
N ILE A 162 2.24 -15.19 8.19
CA ILE A 162 0.84 -14.77 8.24
C ILE A 162 0.01 -15.57 7.24
N SER A 163 0.53 -15.75 6.03
CA SER A 163 -0.17 -16.40 4.93
C SER A 163 0.83 -16.86 3.87
N GLY A 164 0.42 -17.76 3.02
CA GLY A 164 1.19 -18.14 1.84
C GLY A 164 0.42 -19.06 0.91
N LYS A 165 0.77 -19.01 -0.38
CA LYS A 165 0.18 -19.85 -1.41
C LYS A 165 1.23 -20.33 -2.39
N THR A 166 1.30 -21.64 -2.60
CA THR A 166 2.11 -22.28 -3.64
C THR A 166 1.34 -22.37 -4.97
N GLY A 167 2.06 -22.39 -6.08
CA GLY A 167 1.54 -22.63 -7.41
C GLY A 167 2.54 -23.38 -8.27
N PHE A 168 2.04 -24.07 -9.29
CA PHE A 168 2.84 -24.72 -10.32
C PHE A 168 2.01 -24.93 -11.59
N THR A 169 2.56 -24.53 -12.73
CA THR A 169 2.19 -25.03 -14.06
C THR A 169 3.48 -25.36 -14.82
N GLY A 170 3.36 -26.12 -15.92
CA GLY A 170 4.52 -26.42 -16.77
C GLY A 170 5.23 -25.17 -17.27
N ASN A 171 4.47 -24.16 -17.66
CA ASN A 171 4.96 -22.90 -18.19
C ASN A 171 5.51 -21.97 -17.09
N ALA A 172 4.79 -21.83 -15.96
CA ALA A 172 5.16 -20.91 -14.90
C ALA A 172 6.26 -21.42 -13.96
N GLY A 173 6.52 -22.74 -13.92
CA GLY A 173 7.38 -23.34 -12.91
C GLY A 173 6.80 -23.27 -11.51
N TYR A 174 7.61 -23.50 -10.47
CA TYR A 174 7.19 -23.35 -9.09
C TYR A 174 7.09 -21.87 -8.72
N CYS A 175 5.93 -21.49 -8.22
CA CYS A 175 5.62 -20.15 -7.74
C CYS A 175 5.26 -20.18 -6.26
N TYR A 176 5.59 -19.12 -5.55
CA TYR A 176 5.22 -18.98 -4.15
C TYR A 176 5.05 -17.51 -3.78
N VAL A 177 4.02 -17.20 -3.03
CA VAL A 177 3.84 -15.90 -2.40
C VAL A 177 3.52 -16.10 -0.94
N CYS A 178 4.16 -15.32 -0.06
CA CYS A 178 3.86 -15.33 1.37
C CYS A 178 3.96 -13.95 1.99
N ALA A 179 3.32 -13.80 3.14
CA ALA A 179 3.46 -12.67 4.03
C ALA A 179 4.03 -13.15 5.36
N VAL A 180 5.05 -12.47 5.86
CA VAL A 180 5.74 -12.81 7.11
C VAL A 180 5.89 -11.55 7.96
N ARG A 181 5.50 -11.63 9.23
CA ARG A 181 5.69 -10.54 10.21
C ARG A 181 6.75 -10.94 11.22
N GLN A 182 7.79 -10.14 11.32
CA GLN A 182 8.86 -10.31 12.31
C GLN A 182 9.34 -8.94 12.80
N ASP A 183 9.56 -8.80 14.10
CA ASP A 183 10.00 -7.54 14.72
C ASP A 183 9.15 -6.33 14.27
N GLU A 184 7.84 -6.49 14.27
CA GLU A 184 6.84 -5.52 13.75
C GLU A 184 6.91 -5.25 12.22
N ARG A 185 7.95 -5.72 11.53
CA ARG A 185 8.10 -5.55 10.08
C ARG A 185 7.30 -6.58 9.31
N LEU A 186 6.56 -6.11 8.32
CA LEU A 186 5.80 -6.97 7.40
C LEU A 186 6.57 -7.10 6.08
N PHE A 187 6.94 -8.31 5.74
CA PHE A 187 7.55 -8.65 4.46
C PHE A 187 6.61 -9.48 3.62
N ILE A 188 6.55 -9.17 2.34
CA ILE A 188 5.86 -9.99 1.34
C ILE A 188 6.91 -10.47 0.35
N VAL A 189 7.00 -11.79 0.19
CA VAL A 189 7.89 -12.42 -0.77
C VAL A 189 7.04 -13.04 -1.87
N ALA A 190 7.36 -12.73 -3.11
CA ALA A 190 6.72 -13.30 -4.29
C ALA A 190 7.79 -13.87 -5.22
N LEU A 191 7.69 -15.17 -5.52
CA LEU A 191 8.58 -15.93 -6.38
C LEU A 191 7.79 -16.51 -7.55
N LEU A 192 8.25 -16.27 -8.76
CA LEU A 192 7.72 -16.84 -9.99
C LEU A 192 8.85 -17.60 -10.70
N GLY A 193 8.53 -18.74 -11.33
CA GLY A 193 9.53 -19.53 -12.04
C GLY A 193 10.69 -20.04 -11.15
N CYS A 194 10.42 -20.33 -9.87
CA CYS A 194 11.45 -20.75 -8.92
C CYS A 194 11.72 -22.25 -9.00
N GLY A 195 12.16 -22.69 -10.16
CA GLY A 195 12.48 -24.08 -10.48
C GLY A 195 11.34 -24.85 -11.13
N TRP A 196 11.68 -26.03 -11.67
CA TRP A 196 10.79 -27.00 -12.31
C TRP A 196 10.93 -28.39 -11.64
N PRO A 197 10.24 -29.43 -12.10
CA PRO A 197 10.34 -30.77 -11.51
C PRO A 197 11.79 -31.20 -11.25
N GLY A 198 12.03 -31.69 -10.04
CA GLY A 198 13.37 -31.91 -9.46
C GLY A 198 13.81 -30.84 -8.46
N ASN A 199 13.35 -29.61 -8.58
CA ASN A 199 13.78 -28.44 -7.79
C ASN A 199 12.65 -27.80 -6.96
N LYS A 200 11.65 -28.58 -6.54
CA LYS A 200 10.45 -28.10 -5.83
C LYS A 200 10.73 -27.35 -4.51
N ASN A 201 11.92 -27.52 -3.93
CA ASN A 201 12.29 -26.92 -2.66
C ASN A 201 12.99 -25.57 -2.79
N TYR A 202 13.36 -25.13 -4.00
CA TYR A 202 14.01 -23.83 -4.23
C TYR A 202 13.18 -22.68 -3.71
N LYS A 203 11.86 -22.72 -3.89
CA LYS A 203 10.95 -21.68 -3.36
C LYS A 203 11.11 -21.46 -1.84
N TRP A 204 11.41 -22.52 -1.07
CA TRP A 204 11.61 -22.38 0.38
C TRP A 204 12.96 -21.75 0.71
N SER A 205 14.03 -22.23 0.10
CA SER A 205 15.38 -21.67 0.31
C SER A 205 15.46 -20.22 -0.15
N ASP A 206 14.88 -19.90 -1.28
CA ASP A 206 14.95 -18.55 -1.85
C ASP A 206 14.02 -17.58 -1.07
N THR A 207 12.87 -18.05 -0.58
CA THR A 207 12.06 -17.25 0.36
C THR A 207 12.86 -16.90 1.62
N LYS A 208 13.57 -17.86 2.22
CA LYS A 208 14.43 -17.60 3.40
C LYS A 208 15.53 -16.58 3.10
N LYS A 209 16.20 -16.68 1.94
CA LYS A 209 17.22 -15.71 1.52
C LYS A 209 16.65 -14.30 1.38
N LEU A 210 15.49 -14.16 0.74
CA LEU A 210 14.85 -12.86 0.57
C LEU A 210 14.38 -12.27 1.90
N LEU A 211 13.87 -13.10 2.83
CA LEU A 211 13.53 -12.65 4.18
C LEU A 211 14.77 -12.20 4.97
N SER A 212 15.87 -12.96 4.90
CA SER A 212 17.16 -12.54 5.50
C SER A 212 17.64 -11.22 4.94
N TYR A 213 17.62 -11.08 3.61
CA TYR A 213 17.95 -9.81 2.96
C TYR A 213 17.05 -8.66 3.44
N GLY A 214 15.74 -8.89 3.53
CA GLY A 214 14.81 -7.89 4.04
C GLY A 214 15.12 -7.49 5.49
N ARG A 215 15.38 -8.45 6.37
CA ARG A 215 15.72 -8.22 7.78
C ARG A 215 17.03 -7.44 7.97
N GLU A 216 18.04 -7.80 7.20
CA GLU A 216 19.36 -7.21 7.29
C GLU A 216 19.43 -5.79 6.73
N ASN A 217 18.66 -5.52 5.68
CA ASN A 217 18.79 -4.29 4.90
C ASN A 217 17.69 -3.26 5.14
N TYR A 218 16.54 -3.63 5.73
CA TYR A 218 15.42 -2.71 5.90
C TYR A 218 15.10 -2.50 7.39
N GLN A 219 14.75 -1.27 7.74
CA GLN A 219 14.32 -0.90 9.08
C GLN A 219 13.24 0.16 9.02
N TYR A 220 12.46 0.29 10.11
CA TYR A 220 11.57 1.43 10.24
C TYR A 220 12.36 2.69 10.53
N MET A 221 12.07 3.74 9.80
CA MET A 221 12.60 5.08 9.99
C MET A 221 11.45 6.06 10.12
N MET A 222 11.60 7.04 10.99
CA MET A 222 10.70 8.19 11.11
C MET A 222 11.15 9.28 10.13
N LEU A 223 10.30 10.28 9.93
CA LEU A 223 10.72 11.49 9.23
C LEU A 223 11.89 12.13 10.00
N PRO A 224 12.88 12.68 9.31
CA PRO A 224 13.93 13.46 9.97
C PRO A 224 13.32 14.71 10.62
N GLU A 225 14.04 15.31 11.56
CA GLU A 225 13.64 16.59 12.14
C GLU A 225 13.36 17.61 11.04
N LEU A 226 12.40 18.49 11.32
CA LEU A 226 12.06 19.57 10.38
C LEU A 226 13.28 20.48 10.17
N PRO A 227 13.59 20.85 8.93
CA PRO A 227 14.73 21.72 8.66
C PRO A 227 14.42 23.13 9.18
N GLN A 228 15.47 23.87 9.51
CA GLN A 228 15.35 25.29 9.76
C GLN A 228 14.97 25.99 8.45
N LEU A 229 13.83 26.67 8.44
CA LEU A 229 13.36 27.37 7.27
C LEU A 229 13.99 28.78 7.19
N PRO A 230 14.25 29.31 6.00
CA PRO A 230 14.77 30.66 5.82
C PRO A 230 13.70 31.68 6.19
N GLU A 231 14.11 32.83 6.66
CA GLU A 231 13.23 34.01 6.72
C GLU A 231 13.00 34.56 5.33
N ILE A 232 11.77 35.00 5.04
CA ILE A 232 11.40 35.52 3.71
C ILE A 232 11.26 37.03 3.74
N PRO A 233 11.90 37.77 2.83
CA PRO A 233 11.78 39.18 2.75
C PRO A 233 10.37 39.62 2.31
N VAL A 234 9.83 40.66 3.01
CA VAL A 234 8.49 41.16 2.74
C VAL A 234 8.58 42.60 2.22
N THR A 235 8.04 42.83 1.05
CA THR A 235 7.95 44.16 0.43
C THR A 235 6.71 44.92 0.92
N GLU A 236 6.74 46.23 0.91
CA GLU A 236 5.65 47.11 1.38
C GLU A 236 5.21 46.85 2.82
N ALA A 237 6.09 46.25 3.62
CA ALA A 237 5.83 45.89 5.02
C ALA A 237 6.01 47.11 5.93
N ALA A 238 5.08 47.30 6.88
CA ALA A 238 5.25 48.25 7.96
C ALA A 238 6.31 47.78 8.96
N PRO A 239 7.33 48.56 9.30
CA PRO A 239 8.30 48.20 10.30
C PRO A 239 7.62 47.91 11.65
N GLY A 240 8.15 46.91 12.39
CA GLY A 240 7.64 46.53 13.71
C GLY A 240 7.76 47.70 14.73
N LYS A 241 7.02 47.58 15.83
CA LYS A 241 7.01 48.60 16.90
C LYS A 241 8.36 48.79 17.58
N GLU A 242 9.27 47.83 17.47
CA GLU A 242 10.57 47.80 18.10
C GLU A 242 11.73 48.26 17.21
N ASP A 243 11.46 48.62 15.95
CA ASP A 243 12.49 49.16 15.04
C ASP A 243 12.66 50.67 15.36
N PRO A 244 13.71 51.07 16.10
CA PRO A 244 13.93 52.48 16.37
C PRO A 244 14.24 53.15 15.07
N TYR A 245 13.60 54.31 14.81
CA TYR A 245 14.00 55.19 13.73
C TYR A 245 15.49 55.51 13.89
N PRO A 246 16.26 55.54 12.78
CA PRO A 246 17.63 55.99 12.89
C PRO A 246 17.60 57.44 13.40
N GLN A 247 18.40 57.62 14.43
CA GLN A 247 18.58 58.94 15.04
C GLN A 247 19.04 59.93 14.01
N LYS A 248 18.64 61.20 14.12
CA LYS A 248 18.75 62.36 13.22
C LYS A 248 20.11 62.63 12.57
N SER A 249 21.12 61.79 12.68
CA SER A 249 22.49 62.10 12.29
C SER A 249 22.94 61.49 10.96
N ASP A 250 22.18 60.55 10.34
CA ASP A 250 22.59 59.95 9.11
C ASP A 250 21.73 60.42 7.92
N ARG A 251 22.28 61.39 7.16
CA ARG A 251 21.71 61.92 5.94
C ARG A 251 21.98 61.06 4.70
N SER A 252 22.55 59.86 4.86
CA SER A 252 22.72 58.91 3.77
C SER A 252 21.39 58.22 3.47
N GLY A 253 20.90 58.43 2.27
CA GLY A 253 19.57 58.03 1.84
C GLY A 253 19.23 56.58 2.19
N TYR A 254 18.12 56.42 2.84
CA TYR A 254 17.49 55.20 3.27
C TYR A 254 17.21 54.19 2.16
N PRO A 255 17.50 52.90 2.42
CA PRO A 255 16.46 51.91 2.29
C PRO A 255 15.92 51.50 3.69
N PRO A 256 14.60 51.43 3.90
CA PRO A 256 14.07 50.86 5.16
C PRO A 256 14.62 49.45 5.34
N LYS A 257 15.03 49.13 6.60
CA LYS A 257 15.48 47.79 6.91
C LYS A 257 14.46 46.77 6.43
N GLN A 258 14.90 45.83 5.64
CA GLN A 258 14.01 44.85 5.02
C GLN A 258 13.30 44.06 6.08
N VAL A 259 11.97 44.07 6.09
CA VAL A 259 11.18 43.27 7.01
C VAL A 259 11.28 41.81 6.61
N MET A 260 11.69 40.96 7.51
CA MET A 260 11.82 39.53 7.30
C MET A 260 10.68 38.80 8.02
N LEU A 261 10.05 37.84 7.35
CA LEU A 261 8.99 37.01 7.90
C LEU A 261 9.58 35.67 8.35
N LYS A 262 9.35 35.33 9.61
CA LYS A 262 9.58 33.99 10.13
C LYS A 262 8.42 33.07 9.71
N ILE A 263 8.77 31.84 9.36
CA ILE A 263 7.84 30.84 8.89
C ILE A 263 8.12 29.49 9.56
N HIS A 264 7.09 28.69 9.74
CA HIS A 264 7.23 27.33 10.27
C HIS A 264 6.41 26.30 9.46
N ALA A 265 6.87 25.06 9.48
CA ALA A 265 6.16 23.95 8.86
C ALA A 265 5.14 23.37 9.86
N VAL A 266 3.93 23.12 9.37
CA VAL A 266 2.83 22.53 10.15
C VAL A 266 2.75 21.04 9.85
N LEU A 267 3.28 20.21 10.74
CA LEU A 267 3.26 18.76 10.64
C LEU A 267 2.36 18.19 11.73
N SER A 268 1.37 17.35 11.35
CA SER A 268 0.48 16.70 12.31
C SER A 268 1.23 15.70 13.19
N GLU A 269 0.75 15.43 14.40
CA GLU A 269 1.31 14.38 15.28
C GLU A 269 1.29 13.02 14.60
N LYS A 270 0.18 12.68 13.94
CA LYS A 270 0.04 11.45 13.17
C LYS A 270 1.13 11.29 12.10
N ASP A 271 1.49 12.37 11.42
CA ASP A 271 2.54 12.33 10.40
C ASP A 271 3.94 12.26 11.01
N ARG A 272 4.15 12.89 12.18
CA ARG A 272 5.41 12.77 12.91
C ARG A 272 5.69 11.35 13.40
N GLU A 273 4.66 10.64 13.84
CA GLU A 273 4.76 9.28 14.35
C GLU A 273 4.78 8.22 13.24
N LYS A 274 4.55 8.63 12.00
CA LYS A 274 4.52 7.73 10.86
C LYS A 274 5.89 7.11 10.61
N ARG A 275 5.92 5.78 10.58
CA ARG A 275 7.13 5.00 10.33
C ARG A 275 7.12 4.46 8.90
N TYR A 276 8.24 4.57 8.22
CA TYR A 276 8.46 4.09 6.86
C TYR A 276 9.46 2.94 6.90
N LEU A 277 9.11 1.80 6.30
CA LEU A 277 10.05 0.68 6.17
C LEU A 277 10.97 0.96 4.98
N LEU A 278 12.18 1.38 5.26
CA LEU A 278 13.18 1.82 4.28
C LEU A 278 14.43 0.97 4.34
N LYS A 279 15.16 0.94 3.24
CA LYS A 279 16.50 0.36 3.20
C LYS A 279 17.44 1.20 4.08
N LYS A 280 18.32 0.57 4.83
CA LYS A 280 19.27 1.26 5.74
C LYS A 280 20.15 2.30 5.06
N THR A 281 20.33 2.16 3.73
CA THR A 281 21.10 3.10 2.90
C THR A 281 20.26 4.23 2.29
N GLU A 282 18.96 4.22 2.50
CA GLU A 282 18.05 5.25 2.02
C GLU A 282 17.89 6.34 3.08
N THR A 283 17.73 7.57 2.63
CA THR A 283 17.54 8.74 3.49
C THR A 283 16.37 9.55 2.98
N ILE A 284 15.49 9.95 3.91
CA ILE A 284 14.43 10.91 3.62
C ILE A 284 15.04 12.31 3.67
N THR A 285 14.78 13.12 2.66
CA THR A 285 15.22 14.53 2.59
C THR A 285 14.01 15.46 2.57
N TRP A 286 14.21 16.67 3.12
CA TRP A 286 13.24 17.74 3.01
C TRP A 286 13.57 18.65 1.83
N GLU A 287 12.57 18.99 1.02
CA GLU A 287 12.64 19.99 -0.03
C GLU A 287 11.56 21.05 0.20
N THR A 288 11.93 22.32 0.04
CA THR A 288 11.02 23.46 0.24
C THR A 288 10.53 24.01 -1.09
N GLU A 289 9.24 24.33 -1.15
CA GLU A 289 8.65 25.14 -2.21
C GLU A 289 8.16 26.44 -1.58
N LEU A 290 9.02 27.48 -1.62
CA LEU A 290 8.82 28.78 -0.97
C LEU A 290 9.03 29.90 -1.99
N PRO A 291 8.31 31.02 -1.87
CA PRO A 291 8.57 32.20 -2.68
C PRO A 291 9.84 32.94 -2.24
N ASP A 292 10.57 33.52 -3.16
CA ASP A 292 11.77 34.32 -2.85
C ASP A 292 11.45 35.59 -2.07
N LYS A 293 10.24 36.16 -2.23
CA LYS A 293 9.75 37.36 -1.56
C LYS A 293 8.24 37.37 -1.44
N LEU A 294 7.73 38.09 -0.48
CA LEU A 294 6.29 38.30 -0.26
C LEU A 294 5.95 39.77 -0.30
N GLN A 295 4.67 40.10 -0.44
CA GLN A 295 4.13 41.44 -0.37
C GLN A 295 3.13 41.54 0.78
N ALA A 296 3.28 42.57 1.62
CA ALA A 296 2.33 42.87 2.69
C ALA A 296 0.96 43.30 2.13
N PRO A 297 -0.18 43.05 2.84
CA PRO A 297 -0.24 42.52 4.19
C PRO A 297 -0.16 40.98 4.24
N ILE A 298 0.39 40.43 5.32
CA ILE A 298 0.43 39.00 5.58
C ILE A 298 -0.30 38.73 6.89
N GLN A 299 -1.14 37.73 6.92
CA GLN A 299 -1.84 37.31 8.13
C GLN A 299 -1.05 36.22 8.87
N LYS A 300 -1.14 36.20 10.19
CA LYS A 300 -0.62 35.09 11.00
C LYS A 300 -1.26 33.78 10.54
N ASN A 301 -0.48 32.70 10.45
CA ASN A 301 -0.88 31.37 9.94
C ASN A 301 -1.30 31.35 8.45
N GLN A 302 -1.05 32.43 7.71
CA GLN A 302 -1.26 32.42 6.26
C GLN A 302 -0.34 31.39 5.61
N LYS A 303 -0.88 30.59 4.67
CA LYS A 303 -0.06 29.68 3.86
C LYS A 303 0.95 30.48 3.03
N ILE A 304 2.22 30.13 3.16
CA ILE A 304 3.35 30.73 2.46
C ILE A 304 3.90 29.80 1.39
N GLY A 305 3.96 28.51 1.67
CA GLY A 305 4.50 27.51 0.77
C GLY A 305 4.26 26.09 1.27
N THR A 306 5.07 25.19 0.79
CA THR A 306 4.99 23.76 1.12
C THR A 306 6.38 23.19 1.40
N LEU A 307 6.45 22.23 2.33
CA LEU A 307 7.63 21.46 2.63
C LEU A 307 7.35 20.00 2.28
N HIS A 308 8.21 19.37 1.48
CA HIS A 308 8.04 18.01 0.96
C HIS A 308 9.09 17.07 1.54
N ALA A 309 8.64 15.98 2.17
CA ALA A 309 9.51 14.86 2.51
C ALA A 309 9.65 13.93 1.31
N LYS A 310 10.85 13.74 0.82
CA LYS A 310 11.12 12.90 -0.37
C LYS A 310 12.09 11.77 -0.08
N LEU A 311 11.83 10.65 -0.73
CA LEU A 311 12.72 9.49 -0.77
C LEU A 311 13.09 9.20 -2.23
N ASN A 312 14.37 9.29 -2.57
CA ASN A 312 14.86 9.06 -3.93
C ASN A 312 14.09 9.91 -4.98
N GLY A 313 13.78 11.18 -4.65
CA GLY A 313 13.02 12.10 -5.49
C GLY A 313 11.49 11.87 -5.51
N LYS A 314 11.00 10.80 -4.87
CA LYS A 314 9.57 10.52 -4.76
C LYS A 314 9.01 11.11 -3.47
N GLU A 315 7.93 11.87 -3.58
CA GLU A 315 7.25 12.44 -2.43
C GLU A 315 6.61 11.34 -1.54
N LEU A 316 6.88 11.42 -0.25
CA LEU A 316 6.27 10.58 0.79
C LEU A 316 5.16 11.33 1.53
N LEU A 317 5.36 12.63 1.73
CA LEU A 317 4.48 13.51 2.47
C LEU A 317 4.75 14.96 2.09
N SER A 318 3.71 15.80 2.14
CA SER A 318 3.85 17.25 2.08
C SER A 318 3.14 17.90 3.28
N CYS A 319 3.70 18.99 3.79
CA CYS A 319 3.09 19.79 4.83
C CYS A 319 3.13 21.28 4.51
N LEU A 320 2.19 22.02 5.07
CA LEU A 320 2.09 23.46 4.86
C LEU A 320 3.19 24.19 5.61
N VAL A 321 3.69 25.25 4.98
CA VAL A 321 4.51 26.27 5.63
C VAL A 321 3.68 27.53 5.81
N THR A 322 3.63 28.03 7.04
CA THR A 322 2.80 29.18 7.41
C THR A 322 3.59 30.31 8.07
N ALA A 323 3.02 31.50 8.01
CA ALA A 323 3.59 32.70 8.64
C ALA A 323 3.48 32.65 10.17
N ASP A 324 4.57 32.97 10.86
CA ASP A 324 4.59 33.06 12.32
C ASP A 324 3.87 34.29 12.85
N ASP A 325 3.99 35.38 12.13
CA ASP A 325 3.50 36.69 12.53
C ASP A 325 2.65 37.35 11.45
N LYS A 326 1.84 38.31 11.90
CA LYS A 326 1.13 39.24 11.02
C LYS A 326 2.08 40.35 10.63
N ILE A 327 2.11 40.70 9.34
CA ILE A 327 2.82 41.87 8.83
C ILE A 327 1.82 42.80 8.13
N ASP A 328 1.67 43.99 8.66
CA ASP A 328 0.81 45.02 8.09
C ASP A 328 1.49 45.74 6.90
N ARG A 329 0.70 46.22 5.98
CA ARG A 329 1.18 47.01 4.84
C ARG A 329 1.44 48.46 5.24
N ILE A 330 2.54 49.05 4.73
CA ILE A 330 2.75 50.48 4.80
C ILE A 330 1.66 51.23 4.01
N THR A 331 0.95 52.16 4.66
CA THR A 331 -0.05 53.01 4.05
C THR A 331 0.27 54.48 4.31
N TYR A 332 -0.31 55.40 3.54
CA TYR A 332 -0.20 56.83 3.80
C TYR A 332 -0.63 57.19 5.22
N LYS A 333 -1.71 56.58 5.71
CA LYS A 333 -2.18 56.74 7.09
C LYS A 333 -1.13 56.31 8.13
N TRP A 334 -0.44 55.20 7.86
CA TRP A 334 0.64 54.69 8.73
C TRP A 334 1.78 55.75 8.87
N TYR A 335 2.16 56.40 7.75
CA TYR A 335 3.17 57.50 7.78
C TYR A 335 2.66 58.68 8.59
N VAL A 336 1.44 59.12 8.39
CA VAL A 336 0.84 60.27 9.11
C VAL A 336 0.75 59.94 10.61
N ASP A 337 0.23 58.81 11.00
CA ASP A 337 0.10 58.39 12.41
C ASP A 337 1.49 58.32 13.11
N LYS A 338 2.50 57.89 12.35
CA LYS A 338 3.86 57.80 12.87
C LYS A 338 4.51 59.15 13.04
N VAL A 339 4.42 60.02 12.07
CA VAL A 339 4.92 61.40 12.16
C VAL A 339 4.28 62.16 13.30
N PHE A 340 2.97 62.03 13.50
CA PHE A 340 2.25 62.63 14.64
C PHE A 340 2.74 62.11 15.99
N LYS A 341 2.95 60.81 16.13
CA LYS A 341 3.49 60.22 17.38
C LYS A 341 4.91 60.66 17.69
N ASP A 342 5.77 60.78 16.70
CA ASP A 342 7.16 61.15 16.86
C ASP A 342 7.35 62.66 17.09
N TYR A 343 6.36 63.52 16.74
CA TYR A 343 6.40 64.95 16.99
C TYR A 343 5.70 65.42 18.27
N PHE A 344 4.80 64.62 18.85
CA PHE A 344 3.97 65.00 19.98
C PHE A 344 4.23 64.17 21.24
N HIS A 345 5.25 63.32 21.20
CA HIS A 345 5.86 62.61 22.36
C HIS A 345 7.38 62.82 22.35
#